data_201358ddde194fbf1325596271fcb863
#
_entry.id   201358ddde194fbf1325596271fcb863
#
_cell.length_a   1.000
_cell.length_b   1.000
_cell.length_c   1.000
_cell.angle_alpha   90.00
_cell.angle_beta   90.00
_cell.angle_gamma   90.00
#
_symmetry.space_group_name_H-M   'P 1'
#
loop_
_entity.id
_entity.type
_entity.pdbx_description
1 polymer ?
#
loop_
_entity_poly.entity_id
_entity_poly.type
_entity_poly.pdbx_seq_one_letter_code
_entity_poly.pdbx_strand_id
1 'polypeptide(L)'
;MQGKPTPKEIIVTGPQLMKQNLFYDEVITQASVWVPRMKPADFEIIMRQKYESRDKSLDYVEEADNKLVFKKHFIGYIKQTKAYTDKKELAQYGLPYFSKSKNTLEFSLDRFEDYLQSQKINYERVDLVMKIQRILKAKKNRGKYKEKSLVSWKINQPEIDNEDIILEGEFTENVGEIDFEA
;
A
#
# COMPACT_ATOMS: atom_id res chain seq x y z
N MET A 1 -20.80 3.13 -48.70
CA MET A 1 -21.01 2.20 -47.57
C MET A 1 -20.41 2.83 -46.34
N GLN A 2 -21.21 3.37 -45.46
CA GLN A 2 -20.73 3.88 -44.17
C GLN A 2 -20.52 2.68 -43.28
N GLY A 3 -19.26 2.43 -42.87
CA GLY A 3 -18.92 1.37 -41.94
C GLY A 3 -19.64 1.61 -40.60
N LYS A 4 -20.27 0.57 -40.04
CA LYS A 4 -20.81 0.62 -38.68
C LYS A 4 -19.70 1.04 -37.74
N PRO A 5 -19.93 2.04 -36.87
CA PRO A 5 -18.92 2.40 -35.87
C PRO A 5 -18.64 1.18 -34.98
N THR A 6 -17.38 0.82 -34.89
CA THR A 6 -16.92 -0.22 -33.94
C THR A 6 -17.30 0.23 -32.51
N PRO A 7 -17.97 -0.60 -31.73
CA PRO A 7 -18.26 -0.24 -30.33
C PRO A 7 -16.97 0.06 -29.59
N LYS A 8 -16.88 1.26 -29.04
CA LYS A 8 -15.77 1.63 -28.16
C LYS A 8 -15.93 0.85 -26.84
N GLU A 9 -14.90 0.13 -26.47
CA GLU A 9 -14.84 -0.51 -25.17
C GLU A 9 -14.61 0.56 -24.10
N ILE A 10 -15.43 0.57 -23.05
CA ILE A 10 -15.35 1.53 -21.95
C ILE A 10 -14.94 0.76 -20.72
N ILE A 11 -13.83 1.15 -20.13
CA ILE A 11 -13.30 0.53 -18.93
C ILE A 11 -13.73 1.34 -17.70
N VAL A 12 -14.47 0.72 -16.79
CA VAL A 12 -14.92 1.34 -15.54
C VAL A 12 -14.49 0.50 -14.35
N THR A 13 -14.11 1.17 -13.27
CA THR A 13 -13.80 0.50 -12.00
C THR A 13 -15.09 0.13 -11.25
N GLY A 14 -14.99 -0.79 -10.27
CA GLY A 14 -16.13 -1.17 -9.42
C GLY A 14 -16.83 0.03 -8.75
N PRO A 15 -16.10 0.97 -8.11
CA PRO A 15 -16.70 2.18 -7.55
C PRO A 15 -17.38 3.09 -8.58
N GLN A 16 -16.81 3.22 -9.78
CA GLN A 16 -17.42 4.00 -10.87
C GLN A 16 -18.72 3.33 -11.37
N LEU A 17 -18.72 2.01 -11.47
CA LEU A 17 -19.89 1.26 -11.86
C LEU A 17 -21.06 1.41 -10.88
N MET A 18 -20.77 1.50 -9.58
CA MET A 18 -21.79 1.57 -8.52
C MET A 18 -22.32 2.99 -8.24
N LYS A 19 -21.63 4.03 -8.70
CA LYS A 19 -22.05 5.44 -8.49
C LYS A 19 -22.43 6.08 -9.84
N GLN A 20 -23.72 6.36 -10.01
CA GLN A 20 -24.27 6.88 -11.27
C GLN A 20 -23.48 8.08 -11.83
N ASN A 21 -23.15 9.05 -11.01
CA ASN A 21 -22.40 10.22 -11.47
C ASN A 21 -21.01 9.85 -11.99
N LEU A 22 -20.26 9.03 -11.26
CA LEU A 22 -18.92 8.60 -11.66
C LEU A 22 -18.96 7.73 -12.93
N PHE A 23 -19.99 6.90 -13.07
CA PHE A 23 -20.19 6.10 -14.29
C PHE A 23 -20.42 6.98 -15.51
N TYR A 24 -21.33 7.96 -15.43
CA TYR A 24 -21.61 8.86 -16.55
C TYR A 24 -20.41 9.73 -16.90
N ASP A 25 -19.70 10.25 -15.91
CA ASP A 25 -18.50 11.05 -16.13
C ASP A 25 -17.44 10.24 -16.88
N GLU A 26 -17.23 8.98 -16.52
CA GLU A 26 -16.29 8.09 -17.19
C GLU A 26 -16.73 7.74 -18.62
N VAL A 27 -18.01 7.42 -18.83
CA VAL A 27 -18.56 7.15 -20.17
C VAL A 27 -18.40 8.36 -21.09
N ILE A 28 -18.70 9.55 -20.60
CA ILE A 28 -18.53 10.79 -21.38
C ILE A 28 -17.07 11.01 -21.72
N THR A 29 -16.17 10.81 -20.75
CA THR A 29 -14.73 11.02 -20.92
C THR A 29 -14.13 10.06 -21.94
N GLN A 30 -14.43 8.76 -21.83
CA GLN A 30 -13.81 7.75 -22.71
C GLN A 30 -14.48 7.66 -24.07
N ALA A 31 -15.81 7.72 -24.15
CA ALA A 31 -16.55 7.55 -25.39
C ALA A 31 -16.81 8.87 -26.11
N SER A 32 -16.69 10.02 -25.45
CA SER A 32 -17.08 11.34 -25.97
C SER A 32 -18.56 11.37 -26.46
N VAL A 33 -19.41 10.59 -25.79
CA VAL A 33 -20.84 10.47 -26.14
C VAL A 33 -21.66 10.88 -24.93
N TRP A 34 -22.63 11.75 -25.16
CA TRP A 34 -23.61 12.06 -24.13
C TRP A 34 -24.61 10.90 -23.99
N VAL A 35 -24.80 10.43 -22.80
CA VAL A 35 -25.75 9.35 -22.46
C VAL A 35 -26.82 9.94 -21.55
N PRO A 36 -28.12 9.79 -21.89
CA PRO A 36 -29.20 10.28 -21.04
C PRO A 36 -29.19 9.53 -19.71
N ARG A 37 -29.32 10.28 -18.63
CA ARG A 37 -29.38 9.71 -17.29
C ARG A 37 -30.67 8.94 -17.09
N MET A 38 -30.57 7.74 -16.60
CA MET A 38 -31.72 6.93 -16.18
C MET A 38 -32.14 7.25 -14.75
N LYS A 39 -33.29 6.76 -14.31
CA LYS A 39 -33.73 6.90 -12.91
C LYS A 39 -32.73 6.19 -12.01
N PRO A 40 -32.41 6.74 -10.82
CA PRO A 40 -31.44 6.12 -9.91
C PRO A 40 -31.72 4.65 -9.56
N ALA A 41 -33.02 4.29 -9.36
CA ALA A 41 -33.40 2.93 -9.05
C ALA A 41 -33.13 1.95 -10.22
N ASP A 42 -33.43 2.38 -11.45
CA ASP A 42 -33.19 1.57 -12.65
C ASP A 42 -31.68 1.42 -12.91
N PHE A 43 -30.92 2.48 -12.66
CA PHE A 43 -29.46 2.46 -12.73
C PHE A 43 -28.88 1.44 -11.76
N GLU A 44 -29.34 1.46 -10.50
CA GLU A 44 -28.84 0.54 -9.45
C GLU A 44 -29.10 -0.91 -9.83
N ILE A 45 -30.30 -1.24 -10.31
CA ILE A 45 -30.64 -2.60 -10.72
C ILE A 45 -29.76 -3.09 -11.87
N ILE A 46 -29.62 -2.27 -12.92
CA ILE A 46 -28.84 -2.64 -14.11
C ILE A 46 -27.36 -2.78 -13.75
N MET A 47 -26.82 -1.85 -12.95
CA MET A 47 -25.40 -1.87 -12.59
C MET A 47 -25.08 -3.02 -11.63
N ARG A 48 -25.99 -3.36 -10.73
CA ARG A 48 -25.84 -4.56 -9.90
C ARG A 48 -25.78 -5.83 -10.74
N GLN A 49 -26.68 -5.99 -11.71
CA GLN A 49 -26.65 -7.14 -12.63
C GLN A 49 -25.35 -7.21 -13.41
N LYS A 50 -24.89 -6.06 -13.94
CA LYS A 50 -23.60 -5.98 -14.65
C LYS A 50 -22.41 -6.30 -13.75
N TYR A 51 -22.43 -5.80 -12.53
CA TYR A 51 -21.38 -6.09 -11.54
C TYR A 51 -21.34 -7.60 -11.17
N GLU A 52 -22.51 -8.23 -11.02
CA GLU A 52 -22.60 -9.67 -10.72
C GLU A 52 -22.18 -10.54 -11.91
N SER A 53 -22.44 -10.09 -13.14
CA SER A 53 -22.09 -10.79 -14.39
C SER A 53 -20.69 -10.47 -14.93
N ARG A 54 -19.93 -9.57 -14.25
CA ARG A 54 -18.58 -9.19 -14.71
C ARG A 54 -17.60 -10.36 -14.65
N ASP A 55 -16.61 -10.31 -15.52
CA ASP A 55 -15.52 -11.25 -15.47
C ASP A 55 -14.68 -11.04 -14.18
N LYS A 56 -14.82 -11.95 -13.24
CA LYS A 56 -14.09 -11.91 -11.96
C LYS A 56 -12.60 -12.15 -12.10
N SER A 57 -12.12 -12.59 -13.27
CA SER A 57 -10.70 -12.72 -13.54
C SER A 57 -10.00 -11.36 -13.55
N LEU A 58 -10.68 -10.30 -13.98
CA LEU A 58 -10.15 -8.93 -13.97
C LEU A 58 -9.98 -8.40 -12.55
N ASP A 59 -10.92 -8.70 -11.64
CA ASP A 59 -10.77 -8.32 -10.22
C ASP A 59 -9.54 -9.00 -9.60
N TYR A 60 -9.25 -10.23 -10.02
CA TYR A 60 -8.11 -10.99 -9.53
C TYR A 60 -6.78 -10.36 -9.99
N VAL A 61 -6.73 -9.86 -11.22
CA VAL A 61 -5.56 -9.17 -11.76
C VAL A 61 -5.33 -7.84 -11.03
N GLU A 62 -6.38 -7.02 -10.85
CA GLU A 62 -6.28 -5.75 -10.14
C GLU A 62 -5.86 -5.95 -8.66
N GLU A 63 -6.41 -6.97 -7.99
CA GLU A 63 -6.01 -7.30 -6.62
C GLU A 63 -4.55 -7.79 -6.55
N ALA A 64 -4.10 -8.57 -7.53
CA ALA A 64 -2.72 -9.03 -7.62
C ALA A 64 -1.75 -7.87 -7.87
N ASP A 65 -2.10 -6.95 -8.77
CA ASP A 65 -1.31 -5.76 -9.05
C ASP A 65 -1.22 -4.83 -7.82
N ASN A 66 -2.32 -4.61 -7.13
CA ASN A 66 -2.36 -3.83 -5.90
C ASN A 66 -1.50 -4.45 -4.79
N LYS A 67 -1.49 -5.78 -4.67
CA LYS A 67 -0.60 -6.50 -3.74
C LYS A 67 0.87 -6.31 -4.10
N LEU A 68 1.19 -6.43 -5.39
CA LEU A 68 2.56 -6.27 -5.88
C LEU A 68 3.06 -4.84 -5.66
N VAL A 69 2.25 -3.84 -5.97
CA VAL A 69 2.57 -2.42 -5.76
C VAL A 69 2.80 -2.15 -4.28
N PHE A 70 1.95 -2.65 -3.39
CA PHE A 70 2.12 -2.47 -1.95
C PHE A 70 3.40 -3.13 -1.42
N LYS A 71 3.72 -4.36 -1.89
CA LYS A 71 4.98 -5.03 -1.56
C LYS A 71 6.19 -4.22 -2.03
N LYS A 72 6.15 -3.64 -3.24
CA LYS A 72 7.22 -2.77 -3.75
C LYS A 72 7.44 -1.54 -2.86
N HIS A 73 6.38 -0.90 -2.39
CA HIS A 73 6.51 0.23 -1.45
C HIS A 73 7.13 -0.20 -0.13
N PHE A 74 6.74 -1.35 0.40
CA PHE A 74 7.33 -1.86 1.63
C PHE A 74 8.82 -2.22 1.47
N ILE A 75 9.18 -2.88 0.36
CA ILE A 75 10.59 -3.16 0.04
C ILE A 75 11.38 -1.84 -0.13
N GLY A 76 10.80 -0.84 -0.79
CA GLY A 76 11.38 0.49 -0.91
C GLY A 76 11.65 1.14 0.44
N TYR A 77 10.70 1.05 1.37
CA TYR A 77 10.86 1.50 2.74
C TYR A 77 12.05 0.84 3.43
N ILE A 78 12.13 -0.50 3.40
CA ILE A 78 13.22 -1.23 4.04
C ILE A 78 14.57 -0.92 3.37
N LYS A 79 14.60 -0.77 2.03
CA LYS A 79 15.83 -0.39 1.31
C LYS A 79 16.34 1.00 1.69
N GLN A 80 15.43 1.94 1.90
CA GLN A 80 15.78 3.31 2.27
C GLN A 80 16.19 3.43 3.73
N THR A 81 15.43 2.84 4.65
CA THR A 81 15.69 2.96 6.10
C THR A 81 16.74 1.98 6.60
N LYS A 82 16.98 0.89 5.85
CA LYS A 82 17.75 -0.28 6.25
C LYS A 82 17.11 -1.03 7.45
N ALA A 83 17.55 -2.23 7.68
CA ALA A 83 17.12 -3.02 8.85
C ALA A 83 18.36 -3.33 9.70
N TYR A 84 18.24 -3.10 10.98
CA TYR A 84 19.34 -3.26 11.95
C TYR A 84 19.21 -4.57 12.71
N THR A 85 20.33 -5.11 13.15
CA THR A 85 20.36 -6.33 13.97
C THR A 85 20.24 -6.03 15.46
N ASP A 86 20.35 -4.77 15.87
CA ASP A 86 20.10 -4.34 17.25
C ASP A 86 18.66 -3.84 17.42
N LYS A 87 17.95 -4.39 18.38
CA LYS A 87 16.58 -4.00 18.73
C LYS A 87 16.48 -2.60 19.35
N LYS A 88 17.58 -2.04 19.80
CA LYS A 88 17.69 -0.68 20.32
C LYS A 88 17.23 0.33 19.25
N GLU A 89 17.59 0.09 17.98
CA GLU A 89 17.28 0.96 16.87
C GLU A 89 15.76 1.06 16.64
N LEU A 90 15.05 -0.06 16.74
CA LEU A 90 13.60 -0.07 16.69
C LEU A 90 12.99 0.68 17.89
N ALA A 91 13.54 0.49 19.09
CA ALA A 91 12.99 1.06 20.31
C ALA A 91 13.22 2.57 20.46
N GLN A 92 14.34 3.08 19.97
CA GLN A 92 14.71 4.50 20.08
C GLN A 92 14.26 5.33 18.88
N TYR A 93 14.45 4.79 17.67
CA TYR A 93 14.26 5.54 16.42
C TYR A 93 13.12 5.00 15.57
N GLY A 94 12.51 3.87 15.94
CA GLY A 94 11.46 3.23 15.13
C GLY A 94 11.98 2.57 13.85
N LEU A 95 13.31 2.39 13.72
CA LEU A 95 13.94 1.79 12.55
C LEU A 95 13.66 0.29 12.49
N PRO A 96 13.63 -0.31 11.28
CA PRO A 96 13.39 -1.74 11.14
C PRO A 96 14.46 -2.57 11.85
N TYR A 97 14.01 -3.61 12.56
CA TYR A 97 14.86 -4.57 13.28
C TYR A 97 14.73 -5.94 12.64
N PHE A 98 15.85 -6.55 12.29
CA PHE A 98 15.90 -7.89 11.74
C PHE A 98 16.59 -8.86 12.69
N SER A 99 15.87 -9.90 13.11
CA SER A 99 16.42 -10.97 13.93
C SER A 99 16.90 -12.11 13.04
N LYS A 100 18.21 -12.24 12.86
CA LYS A 100 18.83 -13.33 12.08
C LYS A 100 18.45 -14.71 12.62
N SER A 101 18.49 -14.89 13.95
CA SER A 101 18.22 -16.18 14.60
C SER A 101 16.78 -16.66 14.43
N LYS A 102 15.81 -15.72 14.33
CA LYS A 102 14.38 -16.01 14.18
C LYS A 102 13.87 -15.82 12.77
N ASN A 103 14.69 -15.29 11.87
CA ASN A 103 14.31 -14.85 10.53
C ASN A 103 13.01 -14.01 10.59
N THR A 104 13.04 -12.93 11.35
CA THR A 104 11.88 -12.06 11.53
C THR A 104 12.26 -10.61 11.39
N LEU A 105 11.39 -9.84 10.72
CA LEU A 105 11.51 -8.40 10.57
C LEU A 105 10.45 -7.72 11.45
N GLU A 106 10.87 -6.79 12.30
CA GLU A 106 9.98 -5.92 13.06
C GLU A 106 10.16 -4.47 12.59
N PHE A 107 9.06 -3.71 12.49
CA PHE A 107 9.09 -2.31 12.04
C PHE A 107 8.01 -1.49 12.74
N SER A 108 8.21 -0.16 12.74
CA SER A 108 7.24 0.82 13.23
C SER A 108 6.22 1.15 12.14
N LEU A 109 4.92 1.14 12.49
CA LEU A 109 3.87 1.58 11.58
C LEU A 109 4.03 3.07 11.24
N ASP A 110 4.31 3.89 12.24
CA ASP A 110 4.40 5.34 12.06
C ASP A 110 5.55 5.70 11.10
N ARG A 111 6.71 5.05 11.22
CA ARG A 111 7.83 5.25 10.29
C ARG A 111 7.52 4.77 8.86
N PHE A 112 6.76 3.70 8.73
CA PHE A 112 6.32 3.26 7.40
C PHE A 112 5.30 4.22 6.79
N GLU A 113 4.41 4.78 7.60
CA GLU A 113 3.45 5.80 7.20
C GLU A 113 4.16 7.10 6.77
N ASP A 114 5.15 7.58 7.54
CA ASP A 114 6.01 8.72 7.19
C ASP A 114 6.71 8.50 5.84
N TYR A 115 7.25 7.30 5.62
CA TYR A 115 7.86 6.94 4.33
C TYR A 115 6.86 7.04 3.19
N LEU A 116 5.67 6.45 3.32
CA LEU A 116 4.65 6.51 2.29
C LEU A 116 4.24 7.96 1.98
N GLN A 117 4.09 8.80 2.99
CA GLN A 117 3.79 10.22 2.83
C GLN A 117 4.92 10.95 2.08
N SER A 118 6.18 10.64 2.38
CA SER A 118 7.32 11.21 1.65
C SER A 118 7.33 10.85 0.16
N GLN A 119 6.77 9.68 -0.18
CA GLN A 119 6.57 9.23 -1.56
C GLN A 119 5.25 9.75 -2.18
N LYS A 120 4.52 10.66 -1.49
CA LYS A 120 3.20 11.19 -1.89
C LYS A 120 2.12 10.09 -2.03
N ILE A 121 2.26 9.01 -1.26
CA ILE A 121 1.32 7.89 -1.22
C ILE A 121 0.50 8.01 0.06
N ASN A 122 -0.80 8.22 -0.08
CA ASN A 122 -1.70 8.37 1.06
C ASN A 122 -2.59 7.14 1.20
N TYR A 123 -2.53 6.50 2.36
CA TYR A 123 -3.49 5.49 2.79
C TYR A 123 -4.19 5.99 4.05
N GLU A 124 -5.47 5.71 4.17
CA GLU A 124 -6.11 5.80 5.48
C GLU A 124 -5.47 4.79 6.42
N ARG A 125 -5.24 5.18 7.68
CA ARG A 125 -4.52 4.34 8.66
C ARG A 125 -5.16 2.96 8.84
N VAL A 126 -6.47 2.88 8.76
CA VAL A 126 -7.21 1.61 8.83
C VAL A 126 -6.88 0.71 7.64
N ASP A 127 -6.89 1.26 6.43
CA ASP A 127 -6.56 0.53 5.21
C ASP A 127 -5.10 0.10 5.18
N LEU A 128 -4.20 0.95 5.65
CA LEU A 128 -2.79 0.63 5.78
C LEU A 128 -2.58 -0.58 6.70
N VAL A 129 -3.23 -0.59 7.86
CA VAL A 129 -3.19 -1.72 8.80
C VAL A 129 -3.73 -2.99 8.17
N MET A 130 -4.86 -2.93 7.47
CA MET A 130 -5.43 -4.09 6.76
C MET A 130 -4.48 -4.63 5.68
N LYS A 131 -3.85 -3.75 4.90
CA LYS A 131 -2.88 -4.15 3.87
C LYS A 131 -1.63 -4.80 4.50
N ILE A 132 -1.10 -4.26 5.57
CA ILE A 132 0.02 -4.82 6.33
C ILE A 132 -0.31 -6.24 6.82
N GLN A 133 -1.51 -6.44 7.37
CA GLN A 133 -1.93 -7.75 7.86
C GLN A 133 -2.16 -8.76 6.72
N ARG A 134 -2.85 -8.36 5.67
CA ARG A 134 -3.25 -9.26 4.57
C ARG A 134 -2.13 -9.54 3.59
N ILE A 135 -1.37 -8.51 3.19
CA ILE A 135 -0.37 -8.62 2.13
C ILE A 135 0.99 -9.03 2.68
N LEU A 136 1.45 -8.37 3.76
CA LEU A 136 2.74 -8.68 4.39
C LEU A 136 2.62 -9.79 5.44
N LYS A 137 1.41 -10.22 5.78
CA LYS A 137 1.13 -11.20 6.85
C LYS A 137 1.74 -10.78 8.20
N ALA A 138 1.90 -9.48 8.40
CA ALA A 138 2.48 -8.94 9.60
C ALA A 138 1.50 -9.01 10.78
N LYS A 139 2.00 -9.27 11.96
CA LYS A 139 1.24 -9.30 13.20
C LYS A 139 1.69 -8.16 14.11
N LYS A 140 0.71 -7.50 14.76
CA LYS A 140 1.02 -6.49 15.77
C LYS A 140 1.71 -7.16 16.94
N ASN A 141 2.90 -6.68 17.27
CA ASN A 141 3.71 -7.15 18.38
C ASN A 141 3.75 -6.07 19.46
N ARG A 142 3.47 -6.47 20.71
CA ARG A 142 3.60 -5.61 21.89
C ARG A 142 4.64 -6.23 22.80
N GLY A 143 5.65 -5.47 23.11
CA GLY A 143 6.74 -5.91 23.95
C GLY A 143 7.27 -4.78 24.82
N LYS A 144 8.33 -5.06 25.54
CA LYS A 144 9.12 -4.07 26.27
C LYS A 144 10.55 -4.11 25.75
N TYR A 145 11.16 -2.95 25.64
CA TYR A 145 12.59 -2.82 25.47
C TYR A 145 13.11 -2.00 26.64
N LYS A 146 13.94 -2.63 27.50
CA LYS A 146 14.23 -2.11 28.84
C LYS A 146 12.90 -1.84 29.56
N GLU A 147 12.65 -0.65 30.04
CA GLU A 147 11.40 -0.29 30.73
C GLU A 147 10.32 0.35 29.85
N LYS A 148 10.64 0.64 28.57
CA LYS A 148 9.72 1.29 27.65
C LYS A 148 8.84 0.27 26.93
N SER A 149 7.54 0.59 26.85
CA SER A 149 6.60 -0.18 26.01
C SER A 149 6.94 0.03 24.53
N LEU A 150 7.05 -1.05 23.79
CA LEU A 150 7.33 -1.04 22.35
C LEU A 150 6.18 -1.68 21.60
N VAL A 151 5.64 -0.97 20.64
CA VAL A 151 4.64 -1.48 19.69
C VAL A 151 5.28 -1.54 18.32
N SER A 152 5.32 -2.73 17.74
CA SER A 152 5.88 -2.97 16.40
C SER A 152 4.99 -3.87 15.58
N TRP A 153 5.27 -3.97 14.29
CA TRP A 153 4.69 -4.95 13.38
C TRP A 153 5.76 -5.96 13.00
N LYS A 154 5.43 -7.24 13.13
CA LYS A 154 6.35 -8.33 12.93
C LYS A 154 5.96 -9.18 11.75
N ILE A 155 6.89 -9.41 10.84
CA ILE A 155 6.81 -10.33 9.71
C ILE A 155 7.71 -11.54 10.01
N ASN A 156 7.15 -12.73 9.87
CA ASN A 156 7.94 -13.96 9.92
C ASN A 156 8.40 -14.32 8.51
N GLN A 157 9.65 -14.73 8.36
CA GLN A 157 10.24 -15.13 7.07
C GLN A 157 9.98 -14.07 5.98
N PRO A 158 10.47 -12.84 6.15
CA PRO A 158 10.26 -11.81 5.16
C PRO A 158 10.92 -12.22 3.84
N GLU A 159 10.16 -12.02 2.73
CA GLU A 159 10.68 -12.16 1.36
C GLU A 159 11.58 -10.95 1.04
N ILE A 160 12.76 -10.89 1.63
CA ILE A 160 13.71 -9.78 1.46
C ILE A 160 15.06 -10.42 1.15
N ASP A 161 15.66 -10.05 0.02
CA ASP A 161 17.03 -10.44 -0.29
C ASP A 161 17.98 -9.80 0.74
N ASN A 162 18.63 -10.66 1.52
CA ASN A 162 19.21 -10.30 2.80
C ASN A 162 20.48 -9.44 2.72
N GLU A 163 21.20 -9.45 1.59
CA GLU A 163 22.56 -8.92 1.56
C GLU A 163 22.66 -7.39 1.49
N ASP A 164 21.69 -6.71 0.85
CA ASP A 164 21.75 -5.25 0.65
C ASP A 164 21.00 -4.42 1.70
N ILE A 165 20.26 -5.06 2.60
CA ILE A 165 19.21 -4.40 3.39
C ILE A 165 19.50 -4.44 4.88
N ILE A 166 20.32 -5.40 5.34
CA ILE A 166 20.60 -5.60 6.76
C ILE A 166 21.94 -4.96 7.10
N LEU A 167 21.90 -3.99 8.00
CA LEU A 167 23.11 -3.39 8.58
C LEU A 167 23.45 -4.08 9.91
N GLU A 168 24.70 -4.51 10.00
CA GLU A 168 25.28 -4.93 11.27
C GLU A 168 25.87 -3.68 11.95
N GLY A 169 25.43 -3.39 13.17
CA GLY A 169 25.96 -2.30 13.96
C GLY A 169 24.90 -1.33 14.50
N GLU A 170 25.37 -0.33 15.21
CA GLU A 170 24.54 0.75 15.76
C GLU A 170 24.33 1.83 14.70
N PHE A 171 23.12 2.40 14.66
CA PHE A 171 22.86 3.65 13.94
C PHE A 171 23.58 4.79 14.65
N THR A 172 24.54 5.38 13.99
CA THR A 172 25.12 6.66 14.42
C THR A 172 24.39 7.75 13.65
N GLU A 173 23.58 8.56 14.33
CA GLU A 173 23.22 9.86 13.79
C GLU A 173 24.54 10.63 13.59
N ASN A 174 24.96 10.82 12.36
CA ASN A 174 25.89 11.87 12.03
C ASN A 174 25.15 13.19 12.28
N VAL A 175 25.14 13.62 13.53
CA VAL A 175 24.91 15.02 13.85
C VAL A 175 26.18 15.73 13.30
N GLY A 176 26.06 16.15 12.03
CA GLY A 176 27.04 17.07 11.50
C GLY A 176 27.07 18.26 12.46
N GLU A 177 28.12 18.40 13.20
CA GLU A 177 28.47 19.65 13.85
C GLU A 177 28.49 20.70 12.75
N ILE A 178 27.43 21.49 12.69
CA ILE A 178 27.43 22.73 11.93
C ILE A 178 28.30 23.67 12.77
N ASP A 179 29.58 23.74 12.46
CA ASP A 179 30.47 24.76 12.95
C ASP A 179 29.90 26.09 12.44
N PHE A 180 29.20 26.79 13.31
CA PHE A 180 28.96 28.21 13.16
C PHE A 180 30.26 28.93 13.58
N GLU A 181 31.23 29.03 12.67
CA GLU A 181 32.28 30.02 12.82
C GLU A 181 31.66 31.42 12.68
N ALA A 182 31.91 32.23 13.69
CA ALA A 182 31.49 33.61 13.88
C ALA A 182 32.10 34.62 12.89
#